data_6fd3da29eff7986996b41f33650396de
#
_entry.id   6fd3da29eff7986996b41f33650396de
#
_cell.length_a   1.000
_cell.length_b   1.000
_cell.length_c   1.000
_cell.angle_alpha   90.00
_cell.angle_beta   90.00
_cell.angle_gamma   90.00
#
_symmetry.space_group_name_H-M   'P 1'
#
loop_
_entity.id
_entity.type
_entity.pdbx_description
1 polymer ?
#
loop_
_entity_poly.entity_id
_entity_poly.type
_entity_poly.pdbx_seq_one_letter_code
_entity_poly.pdbx_strand_id
1 'polypeptide(L)'
;MIRAKIVQISSKDGVSFFELECLNLGTNLYMLALNEASKFALNDEVSLNFKSSDVILSRLRLEASSLENELKCEVADITRGEILSIVSLKCEQFCFEAIISDHALKGLNLAVGEQVFAYVKSTSSHVSA
;
A
#
# COMPACT_ATOMS: atom_id res chain seq x y z
N MET A 1 6.90 6.71 3.25
CA MET A 1 7.90 5.68 2.99
C MET A 1 7.88 4.68 4.13
N ILE A 2 7.75 3.43 3.81
CA ILE A 2 7.63 2.37 4.80
C ILE A 2 8.97 1.66 4.94
N ARG A 3 9.52 1.62 6.16
CA ARG A 3 10.73 0.84 6.43
C ARG A 3 10.34 -0.62 6.64
N ALA A 4 11.02 -1.49 5.95
CA ALA A 4 10.70 -2.91 5.95
C ALA A 4 11.95 -3.76 5.89
N LYS A 5 11.80 -5.03 6.27
CA LYS A 5 12.86 -6.02 6.19
C LYS A 5 12.40 -7.14 5.26
N ILE A 6 13.26 -7.53 4.33
CA ILE A 6 12.96 -8.63 3.42
C ILE A 6 13.06 -9.95 4.17
N VAL A 7 11.95 -10.66 4.29
CA VAL A 7 11.90 -11.92 5.03
C VAL A 7 11.77 -13.15 4.13
N GLN A 8 11.37 -12.96 2.87
CA GLN A 8 11.30 -14.05 1.90
C GLN A 8 11.48 -13.50 0.49
N ILE A 9 12.21 -14.25 -0.33
CA ILE A 9 12.40 -13.95 -1.76
C ILE A 9 12.18 -15.22 -2.54
N SER A 10 11.29 -15.17 -3.53
CA SER A 10 11.06 -16.24 -4.49
C SER A 10 11.33 -15.70 -5.89
N SER A 11 12.17 -16.38 -6.66
CA SER A 11 12.56 -15.90 -8.00
C SER A 11 12.55 -17.04 -8.99
N LYS A 12 12.03 -16.79 -10.19
CA LYS A 12 12.07 -17.71 -11.31
C LYS A 12 11.85 -16.95 -12.61
N ASP A 13 12.69 -17.23 -13.60
CA ASP A 13 12.55 -16.68 -14.96
C ASP A 13 12.50 -15.15 -14.98
N GLY A 14 13.31 -14.49 -14.14
CA GLY A 14 13.40 -13.04 -14.09
C GLY A 14 12.26 -12.37 -13.32
N VAL A 15 11.35 -13.13 -12.72
CA VAL A 15 10.28 -12.59 -11.87
C VAL A 15 10.63 -12.89 -10.43
N SER A 16 10.49 -11.89 -9.56
CA SER A 16 10.77 -12.02 -8.13
C SER A 16 9.59 -11.59 -7.31
N PHE A 17 9.31 -12.36 -6.25
CA PHE A 17 8.28 -12.03 -5.28
C PHE A 17 8.93 -11.88 -3.91
N PHE A 18 8.70 -10.74 -3.29
CA PHE A 18 9.27 -10.40 -1.99
C PHE A 18 8.18 -10.33 -0.94
N GLU A 19 8.45 -10.93 0.21
CA GLU A 19 7.66 -10.69 1.42
C GLU A 19 8.46 -9.75 2.32
N LEU A 20 7.82 -8.68 2.79
CA LEU A 20 8.45 -7.62 3.56
C LEU A 20 7.74 -7.47 4.89
N GLU A 21 8.50 -7.59 5.97
CA GLU A 21 7.99 -7.33 7.32
C GLU A 21 8.11 -5.84 7.59
N CYS A 22 6.96 -5.20 7.80
CA CYS A 22 6.89 -3.75 8.03
C CYS A 22 6.83 -3.49 9.53
N LEU A 23 7.99 -3.14 10.10
CA LEU A 23 8.19 -3.09 11.55
C LEU A 23 7.22 -2.16 12.28
N ASN A 24 6.79 -1.07 11.64
CA ASN A 24 5.94 -0.06 12.26
C ASN A 24 4.46 -0.19 11.91
N LEU A 25 4.08 -1.21 11.15
CA LEU A 25 2.70 -1.39 10.69
C LEU A 25 2.03 -2.64 11.24
N GLY A 26 2.80 -3.54 11.84
CA GLY A 26 2.27 -4.80 12.37
C GLY A 26 1.73 -5.75 11.30
N THR A 27 2.12 -5.58 10.06
CA THR A 27 1.68 -6.41 8.94
C THR A 27 2.81 -6.61 7.94
N ASN A 28 2.70 -7.65 7.12
CA ASN A 28 3.63 -7.88 6.03
C ASN A 28 3.02 -7.33 4.74
N LEU A 29 3.88 -6.80 3.88
CA LEU A 29 3.52 -6.33 2.56
C LEU A 29 4.33 -7.08 1.52
N TYR A 30 3.90 -7.01 0.27
CA TYR A 30 4.42 -7.84 -0.81
C TYR A 30 4.76 -7.01 -2.03
N MET A 31 5.82 -7.41 -2.73
CA MET A 31 6.21 -6.79 -4.00
C MET A 31 6.47 -7.87 -5.04
N LEU A 32 5.87 -7.71 -6.20
CA LEU A 32 6.14 -8.54 -7.38
C LEU A 32 6.87 -7.66 -8.40
N ALA A 33 8.08 -8.07 -8.80
CA ALA A 33 8.91 -7.25 -9.66
C ALA A 33 9.68 -8.09 -10.68
N LEU A 34 10.15 -7.42 -11.72
CA LEU A 34 11.00 -8.03 -12.76
C LEU A 34 12.46 -7.68 -12.48
N ASN A 35 13.33 -8.70 -12.55
CA ASN A 35 14.78 -8.53 -12.49
C ASN A 35 15.32 -7.82 -11.24
N GLU A 36 14.64 -7.93 -10.10
CA GLU A 36 15.04 -7.25 -8.87
C GLU A 36 15.77 -8.15 -7.86
N ALA A 37 15.72 -9.48 -8.03
CA ALA A 37 16.23 -10.41 -7.04
C ALA A 37 17.73 -10.26 -6.75
N SER A 38 18.54 -9.87 -7.75
CA SER A 38 19.98 -9.72 -7.59
C SER A 38 20.38 -8.46 -6.83
N LYS A 39 19.45 -7.53 -6.64
CA LYS A 39 19.71 -6.25 -5.95
C LYS A 39 19.54 -6.31 -4.46
N PHE A 40 18.79 -7.29 -3.98
CA PHE A 40 18.39 -7.38 -2.57
C PHE A 40 18.55 -8.79 -2.05
N ALA A 41 18.83 -8.90 -0.76
CA ALA A 41 19.02 -10.19 -0.08
C ALA A 41 18.08 -10.30 1.13
N LEU A 42 17.92 -11.54 1.61
CA LEU A 42 17.19 -11.79 2.85
C LEU A 42 17.78 -10.95 3.97
N ASN A 43 16.90 -10.43 4.81
CA ASN A 43 17.21 -9.59 5.96
C ASN A 43 17.69 -8.18 5.63
N ASP A 44 17.74 -7.80 4.36
CA ASP A 44 18.02 -6.42 4.00
C ASP A 44 16.90 -5.51 4.51
N GLU A 45 17.29 -4.35 5.05
CA GLU A 45 16.34 -3.30 5.38
C GLU A 45 16.18 -2.38 4.18
N VAL A 46 14.94 -2.16 3.78
CA VAL A 46 14.60 -1.40 2.58
C VAL A 46 13.47 -0.43 2.87
N SER A 47 13.27 0.52 1.96
CA SER A 47 12.09 1.37 1.96
C SER A 47 11.10 0.88 0.92
N LEU A 48 9.86 0.69 1.32
CA LEU A 48 8.78 0.30 0.43
C LEU A 48 7.96 1.54 0.09
N ASN A 49 7.73 1.75 -1.19
CA ASN A 49 7.02 2.92 -1.71
C ASN A 49 5.94 2.51 -2.70
N PHE A 50 4.91 3.32 -2.80
CA PHE A 50 3.88 3.22 -3.83
C PHE A 50 3.34 4.62 -4.13
N LYS A 51 2.68 4.77 -5.27
CA LYS A 51 2.11 6.07 -5.65
C LYS A 51 0.75 6.25 -5.01
N SER A 52 0.42 7.48 -4.65
CA SER A 52 -0.91 7.81 -4.12
C SER A 52 -2.04 7.44 -5.08
N SER A 53 -1.78 7.49 -6.39
CA SER A 53 -2.75 7.12 -7.41
C SER A 53 -2.95 5.62 -7.54
N ASP A 54 -2.08 4.80 -6.93
CA ASP A 54 -2.21 3.34 -6.93
C ASP A 54 -2.94 2.81 -5.70
N VAL A 55 -3.35 3.67 -4.78
CA VAL A 55 -4.05 3.26 -3.57
C VAL A 55 -5.53 3.08 -3.86
N ILE A 56 -6.05 1.93 -3.49
CA ILE A 56 -7.46 1.57 -3.63
C ILE A 56 -8.10 1.59 -2.25
N LEU A 57 -9.24 2.24 -2.10
CA LEU A 57 -9.94 2.34 -0.83
C LEU A 57 -11.19 1.47 -0.84
N SER A 58 -11.47 0.85 0.31
CA SER A 58 -12.69 0.08 0.53
C SER A 58 -13.17 0.31 1.97
N ARG A 59 -14.45 0.51 2.13
CA ARG A 59 -15.03 0.62 3.49
C ARG A 59 -15.01 -0.71 4.20
N LEU A 60 -15.15 -1.80 3.46
CA LEU A 60 -15.16 -3.15 4.01
C LEU A 60 -13.89 -3.87 3.58
N ARG A 61 -13.44 -4.78 4.43
CA ARG A 61 -12.29 -5.62 4.10
C ARG A 61 -12.62 -6.52 2.91
N LEU A 62 -11.72 -6.57 1.95
CA LEU A 62 -11.84 -7.44 0.78
C LEU A 62 -11.31 -8.83 1.17
N GLU A 63 -12.18 -9.84 1.13
CA GLU A 63 -11.81 -11.18 1.56
C GLU A 63 -11.23 -12.04 0.43
N ALA A 64 -11.74 -11.89 -0.78
CA ALA A 64 -11.31 -12.69 -1.91
C ALA A 64 -10.85 -11.77 -3.04
N SER A 65 -9.61 -11.34 -2.98
CA SER A 65 -9.05 -10.35 -3.89
C SER A 65 -7.59 -10.67 -4.19
N SER A 66 -7.14 -10.28 -5.38
CA SER A 66 -5.71 -10.34 -5.74
C SER A 66 -4.92 -9.14 -5.21
N LEU A 67 -5.56 -8.24 -4.47
CA LEU A 67 -4.90 -7.10 -3.84
C LEU A 67 -4.26 -7.57 -2.54
N GLU A 68 -2.95 -7.80 -2.60
CA GLU A 68 -2.23 -8.44 -1.50
C GLU A 68 -1.84 -7.50 -0.37
N ASN A 69 -1.60 -6.23 -0.69
CA ASN A 69 -1.18 -5.26 0.32
C ASN A 69 -2.39 -4.57 0.90
N GLU A 70 -2.69 -4.88 2.16
CA GLU A 70 -3.82 -4.33 2.90
C GLU A 70 -3.32 -3.51 4.08
N LEU A 71 -3.80 -2.28 4.19
CA LEU A 71 -3.51 -1.40 5.32
C LEU A 71 -4.83 -0.94 5.93
N LYS A 72 -5.01 -1.25 7.21
CA LYS A 72 -6.17 -0.77 7.97
C LYS A 72 -5.88 0.64 8.45
N CYS A 73 -6.63 1.60 7.94
CA CYS A 73 -6.35 3.01 8.12
C CYS A 73 -7.50 3.76 8.77
N GLU A 74 -7.16 4.94 9.27
CA GLU A 74 -8.12 5.96 9.68
C GLU A 74 -8.04 7.11 8.69
N VAL A 75 -9.18 7.65 8.30
CA VAL A 75 -9.24 8.85 7.45
C VAL A 75 -8.82 10.05 8.29
N ALA A 76 -7.67 10.63 7.95
CA ALA A 76 -7.14 11.77 8.69
C ALA A 76 -7.65 13.11 8.15
N ASP A 77 -7.84 13.21 6.84
CA ASP A 77 -8.32 14.42 6.19
C ASP A 77 -8.85 14.08 4.80
N ILE A 78 -9.71 14.94 4.27
CA ILE A 78 -10.26 14.81 2.92
C ILE A 78 -10.21 16.17 2.24
N THR A 79 -9.54 16.23 1.09
CA THR A 79 -9.49 17.41 0.25
C THR A 79 -10.28 17.11 -1.02
N ARG A 80 -11.47 17.72 -1.15
CA ARG A 80 -12.35 17.45 -2.28
C ARG A 80 -12.09 18.39 -3.43
N GLY A 81 -12.03 17.83 -4.63
CA GLY A 81 -12.01 18.58 -5.88
C GLY A 81 -13.26 18.26 -6.70
N GLU A 82 -13.46 18.93 -7.82
CA GLU A 82 -14.61 18.65 -8.68
C GLU A 82 -14.51 17.31 -9.38
N ILE A 83 -13.29 16.90 -9.73
CA ILE A 83 -13.04 15.66 -10.48
C ILE A 83 -12.21 14.69 -9.67
N LEU A 84 -11.16 15.19 -9.01
CA LEU A 84 -10.20 14.41 -8.25
C LEU A 84 -10.21 14.85 -6.80
N SER A 85 -10.13 13.88 -5.89
CA SER A 85 -10.08 14.15 -4.46
C SER A 85 -8.90 13.42 -3.83
N ILE A 86 -8.42 13.94 -2.71
CA ILE A 86 -7.29 13.38 -1.97
C ILE A 86 -7.79 12.98 -0.58
N VAL A 87 -7.58 11.72 -0.22
CA VAL A 87 -7.89 11.21 1.11
C VAL A 87 -6.58 10.96 1.84
N SER A 88 -6.35 11.70 2.91
CA SER A 88 -5.19 11.51 3.77
C SER A 88 -5.48 10.41 4.77
N LEU A 89 -4.57 9.45 4.88
CA LEU A 89 -4.75 8.22 5.63
C LEU A 89 -3.66 8.07 6.68
N LYS A 90 -4.00 7.44 7.78
CA LYS A 90 -3.04 7.08 8.83
C LYS A 90 -3.20 5.62 9.17
N CYS A 91 -2.09 4.86 9.04
CA CYS A 91 -2.00 3.47 9.47
C CYS A 91 -0.87 3.39 10.49
N GLU A 92 -1.20 3.17 11.76
CA GLU A 92 -0.26 3.26 12.86
C GLU A 92 0.44 4.63 12.84
N GLN A 93 1.76 4.67 12.65
CA GLN A 93 2.51 5.91 12.56
C GLN A 93 2.76 6.37 11.13
N PHE A 94 2.33 5.58 10.16
CA PHE A 94 2.55 5.88 8.75
C PHE A 94 1.39 6.67 8.16
N CYS A 95 1.71 7.84 7.60
CA CYS A 95 0.73 8.71 6.94
C CYS A 95 0.99 8.70 5.43
N PHE A 96 -0.07 8.57 4.66
CA PHE A 96 0.01 8.58 3.20
C PHE A 96 -1.31 9.06 2.62
N GLU A 97 -1.36 9.19 1.30
CA GLU A 97 -2.54 9.71 0.62
C GLU A 97 -3.04 8.75 -0.44
N ALA A 98 -4.34 8.76 -0.67
CA ALA A 98 -4.97 8.13 -1.81
C ALA A 98 -5.55 9.22 -2.71
N ILE A 99 -5.25 9.14 -3.99
CA ILE A 99 -5.85 10.02 -5.00
C ILE A 99 -6.92 9.22 -5.71
N ILE A 100 -8.17 9.65 -5.58
CA ILE A 100 -9.32 8.96 -6.18
C ILE A 100 -10.21 9.99 -6.89
N SER A 101 -11.10 9.53 -7.74
CA SER A 101 -12.09 10.43 -8.35
C SER A 101 -13.07 10.92 -7.27
N ASP A 102 -13.58 12.12 -7.43
CA ASP A 102 -14.61 12.60 -6.51
C ASP A 102 -15.88 11.75 -6.60
N HIS A 103 -16.14 11.18 -7.77
CA HIS A 103 -17.22 10.23 -7.97
C HIS A 103 -17.08 9.00 -7.05
N ALA A 104 -15.86 8.44 -6.97
CA ALA A 104 -15.59 7.30 -6.09
C ALA A 104 -15.71 7.70 -4.62
N LEU A 105 -15.24 8.89 -4.26
CA LEU A 105 -15.34 9.40 -2.88
C LEU A 105 -16.79 9.54 -2.46
N LYS A 106 -17.66 10.05 -3.33
CA LYS A 106 -19.10 10.15 -3.06
C LYS A 106 -19.72 8.77 -2.80
N GLY A 107 -19.33 7.78 -3.61
CA GLY A 107 -19.82 6.41 -3.44
C GLY A 107 -19.38 5.79 -2.13
N LEU A 108 -18.17 6.09 -1.67
CA LEU A 108 -17.66 5.59 -0.40
C LEU A 108 -18.27 6.30 0.80
N ASN A 109 -18.70 7.55 0.65
CA ASN A 109 -19.30 8.34 1.72
C ASN A 109 -18.43 8.35 3.00
N LEU A 110 -17.12 8.60 2.83
CA LEU A 110 -16.17 8.62 3.93
C LEU A 110 -16.21 9.95 4.68
N ALA A 111 -15.94 9.90 5.97
CA ALA A 111 -15.76 11.08 6.81
C ALA A 111 -14.46 10.96 7.59
N VAL A 112 -13.90 12.11 7.97
CA VAL A 112 -12.69 12.17 8.80
C VAL A 112 -12.93 11.41 10.11
N GLY A 113 -11.97 10.60 10.51
CA GLY A 113 -12.06 9.76 11.72
C GLY A 113 -12.59 8.36 11.46
N GLU A 114 -13.18 8.09 10.30
CA GLU A 114 -13.69 6.76 9.98
C GLU A 114 -12.57 5.80 9.59
N GLN A 115 -12.81 4.52 9.83
CA GLN A 115 -11.93 3.45 9.40
C GLN A 115 -12.16 3.12 7.94
N VAL A 116 -11.07 2.87 7.22
CA VAL A 116 -11.10 2.45 5.83
C VAL A 116 -9.94 1.49 5.58
N PHE A 117 -10.10 0.61 4.60
CA PHE A 117 -9.03 -0.29 4.19
C PHE A 117 -8.41 0.25 2.91
N ALA A 118 -7.08 0.36 2.90
CA ALA A 118 -6.31 0.77 1.74
C ALA A 118 -5.58 -0.44 1.16
N TYR A 119 -5.63 -0.57 -0.15
CA TYR A 119 -5.02 -1.68 -0.87
C TYR A 119 -4.08 -1.17 -1.94
N VAL A 120 -2.97 -1.88 -2.12
CA VAL A 120 -2.03 -1.64 -3.20
C VAL A 120 -1.65 -2.98 -3.80
N LYS A 121 -1.67 -3.10 -5.11
CA LYS A 121 -1.21 -4.31 -5.80
C LYS A 121 0.26 -4.54 -5.51
N SER A 122 0.66 -5.81 -5.39
CA SER A 122 2.09 -6.15 -5.24
C SER A 122 2.94 -5.64 -6.41
N THR A 123 2.35 -5.52 -7.62
CA THR A 123 3.03 -5.00 -8.80
C THR A 123 3.17 -3.47 -8.80
N SER A 124 2.47 -2.77 -7.92
CA SER A 124 2.50 -1.31 -7.82
C SER A 124 3.38 -0.80 -6.69
N SER A 125 4.03 -1.69 -5.95
CA SER A 125 4.96 -1.31 -4.90
C SER A 125 6.40 -1.39 -5.39
N HIS A 126 7.28 -0.58 -4.80
CA HIS A 126 8.70 -0.50 -5.16
C HIS A 126 9.54 -0.46 -3.90
N VAL A 127 10.71 -1.14 -3.95
CA VAL A 127 11.69 -1.07 -2.86
C VAL A 127 12.91 -0.31 -3.29
N SER A 128 13.52 0.39 -2.32
CA SER A 128 14.79 1.08 -2.48
C SER A 128 15.62 0.88 -1.22
N ALA A 129 16.92 1.01 -1.38
CA ALA A 129 17.86 0.82 -0.26
C ALA A 129 17.68 1.83 0.86
#